data_e803b019e42f7e05e3c2a12d92bc9d35
#
_entry.id   e803b019e42f7e05e3c2a12d92bc9d35
#
_cell.length_a   1.000
_cell.length_b   1.000
_cell.length_c   1.000
_cell.angle_alpha   90.00
_cell.angle_beta   90.00
_cell.angle_gamma   90.00
#
_symmetry.space_group_name_H-M   'P 1'
#
loop_
_entity.id
_entity.type
_entity.pdbx_description
1 polymer ?
#
loop_
_entity_poly.entity_id
_entity_poly.type
_entity_poly.pdbx_seq_one_letter_code
_entity_poly.pdbx_strand_id
1 'polypeptide(L)'
;MRRSLSFQTLEPQGLQALLKSSMRLVSRLALTVSALVSVTACAVTQPTVNPEKGESFSYAWLKGHARSLSEKPFVSHEGDVPSVLSDLDWDEYQQLHFKRDQSLWQKDDTAYRATFFHLGQGFITPVHINVVEDGKSTPVDYSSKMFDYGDSHVNGKSLPEDLGFAGFRMQYGTDWERDIVAFLGASYFRAVGAEMQYGLSARGLAIDTAMNKPEEFPVFTNFWFEKPKPNSDEVTIYALLDSDSVTGAYRFDIKAGEPLKMRVDVALYPRKEIERLGVAPLTSMYMIGENDRRTNYDWRPEIHDSDGLEMLTGNGEWIWRPLGNPEQLRFNAYMDNNPKGFGLMQRDRNFDHYLDDGVFYEKRPHLWIEPIGDWGKGSVQLVEIPTLDETFDNIVAYWNPAQDIVPGQELLYSYNMYWGSDAPVKSGKATVQST
;
A
#
# COMPACT_ATOMS: atom_id res chain seq x y z
N MET A 1 36.07 16.04 7.47
CA MET A 1 35.44 14.70 7.56
C MET A 1 33.95 14.89 7.39
N ARG A 2 33.45 14.73 6.18
CA ARG A 2 32.01 14.79 5.87
C ARG A 2 31.51 13.35 5.95
N ARG A 3 30.76 13.00 7.01
CA ARG A 3 29.95 11.78 7.03
C ARG A 3 28.69 12.06 6.24
N SER A 4 28.50 11.34 5.16
CA SER A 4 27.24 11.30 4.44
C SER A 4 26.18 10.68 5.36
N LEU A 5 25.15 11.43 5.71
CA LEU A 5 23.96 10.91 6.35
C LEU A 5 23.20 10.07 5.30
N SER A 6 23.32 8.77 5.43
CA SER A 6 22.44 7.85 4.70
C SER A 6 21.06 7.96 5.32
N PHE A 7 20.10 8.46 4.55
CA PHE A 7 18.68 8.44 4.93
C PHE A 7 18.21 6.99 5.06
N GLN A 8 17.93 6.56 6.27
CA GLN A 8 17.28 5.27 6.54
C GLN A 8 15.85 5.35 6.01
N THR A 9 15.59 4.60 4.96
CA THR A 9 14.23 4.29 4.54
C THR A 9 13.61 3.41 5.60
N LEU A 10 12.56 3.88 6.25
CA LEU A 10 11.86 3.17 7.32
C LEU A 10 11.32 1.82 6.85
N GLU A 11 11.52 0.85 7.70
CA GLU A 11 11.30 -0.59 7.50
C GLU A 11 9.83 -0.98 7.28
N PRO A 12 9.58 -1.98 6.43
CA PRO A 12 8.31 -2.70 6.38
C PRO A 12 8.25 -3.90 7.36
N GLN A 13 8.87 -3.82 8.54
CA GLN A 13 8.87 -4.93 9.50
C GLN A 13 7.48 -5.28 10.04
N GLY A 14 6.54 -4.32 10.08
CA GLY A 14 5.16 -4.58 10.46
C GLY A 14 4.45 -5.63 9.60
N LEU A 15 4.82 -5.73 8.34
CA LEU A 15 4.25 -6.72 7.41
C LEU A 15 4.70 -8.16 7.74
N GLN A 16 5.90 -8.35 8.28
CA GLN A 16 6.44 -9.68 8.59
C GLN A 16 5.82 -10.34 9.83
N ALA A 17 5.39 -9.56 10.81
CA ALA A 17 4.78 -10.12 12.02
C ALA A 17 3.45 -10.80 11.71
N LEU A 18 2.65 -10.22 10.82
CA LEU A 18 1.40 -10.80 10.35
C LEU A 18 1.62 -12.05 9.47
N LEU A 19 2.61 -12.03 8.59
CA LEU A 19 2.95 -13.16 7.72
C LEU A 19 3.55 -14.34 8.49
N LYS A 20 4.40 -14.11 9.52
CA LYS A 20 5.01 -15.19 10.32
C LYS A 20 4.05 -15.88 11.29
N SER A 21 2.99 -15.22 11.73
CA SER A 21 1.99 -15.81 12.62
C SER A 21 1.13 -16.86 11.92
N SER A 22 0.83 -16.69 10.64
CA SER A 22 0.01 -17.63 9.87
C SER A 22 0.77 -18.87 9.38
N MET A 23 2.10 -18.82 9.25
CA MET A 23 2.91 -19.93 8.71
C MET A 23 3.33 -20.99 9.76
N ARG A 24 3.19 -20.77 11.07
CA ARG A 24 3.66 -21.71 12.10
C ARG A 24 2.63 -22.76 12.59
N LEU A 25 1.40 -22.76 12.09
CA LEU A 25 0.35 -23.67 12.62
C LEU A 25 -0.02 -24.85 11.72
N VAL A 26 0.66 -25.12 10.61
CA VAL A 26 0.29 -26.20 9.67
C VAL A 26 1.34 -27.31 9.54
N SER A 27 2.22 -27.49 10.51
CA SER A 27 3.12 -28.64 10.48
C SER A 27 3.00 -29.52 11.72
N ARG A 28 1.97 -30.36 11.80
CA ARG A 28 1.95 -31.66 12.49
C ARG A 28 0.56 -32.32 12.38
N LEU A 29 0.32 -33.12 11.42
CA LEU A 29 -0.33 -34.46 11.47
C LEU A 29 -0.78 -34.88 10.06
N ALA A 30 -0.08 -35.82 9.46
CA ALA A 30 -0.66 -36.93 8.72
C ALA A 30 0.44 -37.83 8.18
N LEU A 31 0.53 -38.99 8.79
CA LEU A 31 1.19 -40.19 8.24
C LEU A 31 0.10 -41.16 7.80
N THR A 32 0.39 -41.80 6.65
CA THR A 32 -0.21 -42.98 6.06
C THR A 32 -1.51 -42.86 5.26
N VAL A 33 -1.43 -42.94 3.93
CA VAL A 33 -1.76 -44.13 3.12
C VAL A 33 -1.33 -43.91 1.69
N SER A 34 -0.44 -44.75 1.16
CA SER A 34 0.01 -44.74 -0.24
C SER A 34 -1.05 -45.37 -1.14
N ALA A 35 -1.49 -44.63 -2.15
CA ALA A 35 -2.03 -45.19 -3.38
C ALA A 35 -1.50 -44.35 -4.55
N LEU A 36 -0.64 -44.98 -5.36
CA LEU A 36 -0.14 -44.41 -6.61
C LEU A 36 -1.31 -44.18 -7.58
N VAL A 37 -1.63 -42.89 -7.80
CA VAL A 37 -2.32 -42.49 -9.02
C VAL A 37 -1.39 -41.40 -9.62
N SER A 38 -0.71 -41.80 -10.70
CA SER A 38 0.08 -40.88 -11.52
C SER A 38 -0.88 -39.94 -12.24
N VAL A 39 -1.22 -38.80 -11.61
CA VAL A 39 -1.84 -37.67 -12.28
C VAL A 39 -0.69 -36.85 -12.80
N THR A 40 -0.51 -36.90 -14.11
CA THR A 40 0.34 -35.92 -14.82
C THR A 40 -0.27 -34.55 -14.59
N ALA A 41 0.23 -33.79 -13.60
CA ALA A 41 -0.09 -32.41 -13.41
C ALA A 41 0.49 -31.66 -14.62
N CYS A 42 -0.34 -31.42 -15.63
CA CYS A 42 -0.09 -30.31 -16.54
C CYS A 42 -0.07 -29.06 -15.66
N ALA A 43 1.10 -28.48 -15.47
CA ALA A 43 1.24 -27.13 -14.98
C ALA A 43 0.44 -26.23 -15.94
N VAL A 44 -0.73 -25.80 -15.52
CA VAL A 44 -1.48 -24.75 -16.19
C VAL A 44 -0.71 -23.46 -15.86
N THR A 45 0.30 -23.18 -16.66
CA THR A 45 0.87 -21.84 -16.74
C THR A 45 -0.28 -20.94 -17.18
N GLN A 46 -0.83 -20.14 -16.26
CA GLN A 46 -1.71 -19.06 -16.68
C GLN A 46 -0.94 -18.17 -17.64
N PRO A 47 -1.53 -17.76 -18.77
CA PRO A 47 -0.92 -16.75 -19.59
C PRO A 47 -0.75 -15.52 -18.70
N THR A 48 0.48 -15.11 -18.48
CA THR A 48 0.79 -13.77 -17.96
C THR A 48 0.06 -12.80 -18.86
N VAL A 49 -0.98 -12.13 -18.33
CA VAL A 49 -1.72 -11.14 -19.08
C VAL A 49 -0.92 -9.84 -19.04
N ASN A 50 0.24 -9.89 -19.66
CA ASN A 50 0.86 -8.70 -20.19
C ASN A 50 0.25 -8.50 -21.56
N PRO A 51 -0.41 -7.36 -21.83
CA PRO A 51 -0.80 -7.04 -23.19
C PRO A 51 0.46 -7.17 -24.06
N GLU A 52 0.34 -7.87 -25.19
CA GLU A 52 1.45 -7.98 -26.15
C GLU A 52 1.91 -6.57 -26.53
N LYS A 53 3.19 -6.40 -26.82
CA LYS A 53 3.76 -5.10 -27.17
C LYS A 53 2.94 -4.39 -28.24
N GLY A 54 2.34 -3.23 -27.88
CA GLY A 54 1.52 -2.41 -28.77
C GLY A 54 0.02 -2.73 -28.74
N GLU A 55 -0.48 -3.55 -27.82
CA GLU A 55 -1.92 -3.73 -27.62
C GLU A 55 -2.59 -2.46 -27.10
N SER A 56 -3.83 -2.27 -27.50
CA SER A 56 -4.64 -1.14 -27.03
C SER A 56 -4.97 -1.30 -25.56
N PHE A 57 -4.71 -0.27 -24.77
CA PHE A 57 -5.01 -0.20 -23.35
C PHE A 57 -5.94 0.98 -23.04
N SER A 58 -6.88 0.75 -22.11
CA SER A 58 -7.69 1.80 -21.49
C SER A 58 -8.19 1.34 -20.11
N TYR A 59 -8.61 2.25 -19.26
CA TYR A 59 -9.25 1.88 -17.99
C TYR A 59 -10.51 1.02 -18.18
N ALA A 60 -11.28 1.26 -19.27
CA ALA A 60 -12.44 0.43 -19.61
C ALA A 60 -12.04 -1.01 -19.95
N TRP A 61 -10.93 -1.19 -20.70
CA TRP A 61 -10.34 -2.51 -20.95
C TRP A 61 -9.92 -3.19 -19.64
N LEU A 62 -9.23 -2.47 -18.74
CA LEU A 62 -8.78 -3.01 -17.47
C LEU A 62 -9.96 -3.45 -16.58
N LYS A 63 -11.05 -2.68 -16.52
CA LYS A 63 -12.28 -3.07 -15.83
C LYS A 63 -12.87 -4.37 -16.41
N GLY A 64 -12.96 -4.46 -17.73
CA GLY A 64 -13.42 -5.68 -18.41
C GLY A 64 -12.54 -6.88 -18.13
N HIS A 65 -11.21 -6.65 -18.10
CA HIS A 65 -10.24 -7.68 -17.77
C HIS A 65 -10.38 -8.18 -16.31
N ALA A 66 -10.43 -7.26 -15.33
CA ALA A 66 -10.63 -7.60 -13.92
C ALA A 66 -11.96 -8.37 -13.73
N ARG A 67 -13.05 -7.93 -14.38
CA ARG A 67 -14.32 -8.65 -14.36
C ARG A 67 -14.19 -10.08 -14.89
N SER A 68 -13.56 -10.26 -16.05
CA SER A 68 -13.33 -11.60 -16.64
C SER A 68 -12.44 -12.47 -15.74
N LEU A 69 -11.49 -11.87 -15.02
CA LEU A 69 -10.64 -12.58 -14.08
C LEU A 69 -11.44 -13.06 -12.85
N SER A 70 -12.41 -12.28 -12.36
CA SER A 70 -13.26 -12.66 -11.23
C SER A 70 -14.15 -13.89 -11.51
N GLU A 71 -14.39 -14.22 -12.78
CA GLU A 71 -15.16 -15.41 -13.20
C GLU A 71 -14.31 -16.69 -13.15
N LYS A 72 -12.99 -16.58 -12.89
CA LYS A 72 -12.04 -17.69 -12.83
C LYS A 72 -11.61 -17.93 -11.38
N PRO A 73 -11.25 -19.19 -11.04
CA PRO A 73 -10.60 -19.46 -9.76
C PRO A 73 -9.33 -18.63 -9.58
N PHE A 74 -9.10 -18.19 -8.34
CA PHE A 74 -7.86 -17.51 -7.98
C PHE A 74 -6.65 -18.45 -8.14
N VAL A 75 -5.56 -17.90 -8.62
CA VAL A 75 -4.24 -18.55 -8.66
C VAL A 75 -3.26 -17.63 -7.98
N SER A 76 -2.47 -18.18 -7.05
CA SER A 76 -1.45 -17.40 -6.33
C SER A 76 -0.47 -16.75 -7.31
N HIS A 77 -0.12 -15.52 -7.01
CA HIS A 77 0.87 -14.73 -7.77
C HIS A 77 2.25 -14.77 -7.12
N GLU A 78 2.45 -15.57 -6.07
CA GLU A 78 3.79 -15.77 -5.50
C GLU A 78 4.73 -16.30 -6.57
N GLY A 79 5.86 -15.60 -6.76
CA GLY A 79 6.86 -15.98 -7.74
C GLY A 79 7.79 -17.06 -7.22
N ASP A 80 8.45 -17.76 -8.13
CA ASP A 80 9.58 -18.65 -7.83
C ASP A 80 10.84 -17.79 -7.65
N VAL A 81 10.91 -17.09 -6.51
CA VAL A 81 12.03 -16.22 -6.18
C VAL A 81 13.20 -17.04 -5.66
N PRO A 82 14.39 -16.96 -6.29
CA PRO A 82 15.57 -17.69 -5.83
C PRO A 82 15.87 -17.45 -4.36
N SER A 83 16.28 -18.51 -3.63
CA SER A 83 16.58 -18.44 -2.21
C SER A 83 17.64 -17.40 -1.85
N VAL A 84 18.60 -17.13 -2.74
CA VAL A 84 19.58 -16.06 -2.58
C VAL A 84 18.96 -14.66 -2.44
N LEU A 85 17.69 -14.50 -2.83
CA LEU A 85 16.91 -13.27 -2.67
C LEU A 85 15.90 -13.36 -1.53
N SER A 86 15.16 -14.47 -1.42
CA SER A 86 14.13 -14.64 -0.39
C SER A 86 14.72 -14.76 1.02
N ASP A 87 15.95 -15.23 1.15
CA ASP A 87 16.64 -15.44 2.43
C ASP A 87 17.45 -14.21 2.89
N LEU A 88 17.47 -13.12 2.10
CA LEU A 88 18.13 -11.87 2.48
C LEU A 88 17.54 -11.35 3.79
N ASP A 89 18.41 -10.89 4.68
CA ASP A 89 18.00 -10.06 5.79
C ASP A 89 17.66 -8.62 5.33
N TRP A 90 17.22 -7.77 6.26
CA TRP A 90 16.82 -6.41 5.92
C TRP A 90 18.00 -5.55 5.48
N ASP A 91 19.16 -5.66 6.14
CA ASP A 91 20.33 -4.87 5.83
C ASP A 91 20.90 -5.24 4.44
N GLU A 92 20.90 -6.52 4.11
CA GLU A 92 21.29 -7.03 2.80
C GLU A 92 20.30 -6.58 1.71
N TYR A 93 18.99 -6.65 1.99
CA TYR A 93 17.97 -6.21 1.03
C TYR A 93 18.07 -4.71 0.73
N GLN A 94 18.42 -3.90 1.72
CA GLN A 94 18.65 -2.46 1.51
C GLN A 94 19.82 -2.13 0.61
N GLN A 95 20.75 -3.07 0.37
CA GLN A 95 21.86 -2.88 -0.58
C GLN A 95 21.40 -2.99 -2.05
N LEU A 96 20.19 -3.51 -2.31
CA LEU A 96 19.66 -3.65 -3.65
C LEU A 96 19.10 -2.31 -4.14
N HIS A 97 19.93 -1.54 -4.84
CA HIS A 97 19.55 -0.22 -5.33
C HIS A 97 19.24 -0.22 -6.82
N PHE A 98 18.12 0.38 -7.20
CA PHE A 98 17.84 0.63 -8.62
C PHE A 98 18.77 1.74 -9.15
N LYS A 99 19.39 1.52 -10.31
CA LYS A 99 20.29 2.50 -10.94
C LYS A 99 19.48 3.65 -11.51
N ARG A 100 19.79 4.88 -11.12
CA ARG A 100 19.05 6.08 -11.53
C ARG A 100 19.13 6.37 -13.02
N ASP A 101 20.22 6.00 -13.67
CA ASP A 101 20.39 6.12 -15.12
C ASP A 101 19.48 5.16 -15.91
N GLN A 102 18.83 4.20 -15.23
CA GLN A 102 17.84 3.28 -15.77
C GLN A 102 16.39 3.71 -15.43
N SER A 103 16.19 4.86 -14.75
CA SER A 103 14.85 5.33 -14.38
C SER A 103 13.97 5.51 -15.60
N LEU A 104 12.71 5.12 -15.47
CA LEU A 104 11.72 5.36 -16.51
C LEU A 104 11.60 6.87 -16.76
N TRP A 105 11.54 7.26 -18.03
CA TRP A 105 11.46 8.65 -18.50
C TRP A 105 12.67 9.54 -18.18
N GLN A 106 13.82 8.98 -17.82
CA GLN A 106 15.01 9.76 -17.49
C GLN A 106 15.43 10.73 -18.61
N LYS A 107 15.21 10.32 -19.86
CA LYS A 107 15.61 11.10 -21.08
C LYS A 107 14.44 11.90 -21.66
N ASP A 108 13.25 11.76 -21.11
CA ASP A 108 12.07 12.44 -21.58
C ASP A 108 11.92 13.82 -20.89
N ASP A 109 11.27 14.76 -21.56
CA ASP A 109 10.93 16.07 -21.00
C ASP A 109 9.65 15.96 -20.14
N THR A 110 9.78 15.26 -19.01
CA THR A 110 8.70 15.09 -18.03
C THR A 110 9.16 15.45 -16.63
N ALA A 111 8.21 15.90 -15.79
CA ALA A 111 8.47 16.19 -14.39
C ALA A 111 8.50 14.94 -13.49
N TYR A 112 8.18 13.76 -14.03
CA TYR A 112 8.13 12.50 -13.28
C TYR A 112 9.18 11.52 -13.77
N ARG A 113 9.67 10.70 -12.82
CA ARG A 113 10.48 9.52 -13.08
C ARG A 113 9.97 8.37 -12.23
N ALA A 114 10.19 7.12 -12.69
CA ALA A 114 9.93 5.95 -11.88
C ALA A 114 11.18 5.07 -11.76
N THR A 115 11.38 4.54 -10.57
CA THR A 115 12.39 3.54 -10.24
C THR A 115 11.71 2.33 -9.63
N PHE A 116 12.33 1.16 -9.66
CA PHE A 116 11.68 -0.09 -9.28
C PHE A 116 12.36 -0.73 -8.07
N PHE A 117 11.57 -1.46 -7.28
CA PHE A 117 12.09 -2.29 -6.20
C PHE A 117 12.45 -3.68 -6.72
N HIS A 118 13.54 -4.23 -6.21
CA HIS A 118 13.93 -5.60 -6.47
C HIS A 118 13.06 -6.57 -5.67
N LEU A 119 12.79 -7.78 -6.21
CA LEU A 119 12.26 -8.87 -5.41
C LEU A 119 13.31 -9.34 -4.40
N GLY A 120 12.87 -9.79 -3.25
CA GLY A 120 13.74 -10.33 -2.20
C GLY A 120 13.19 -10.11 -0.81
N GLN A 121 13.83 -10.71 0.18
CA GLN A 121 13.39 -10.70 1.57
C GLN A 121 11.92 -11.20 1.67
N GLY A 122 10.97 -10.45 2.17
CA GLY A 122 9.54 -10.80 2.21
C GLY A 122 8.74 -10.37 0.96
N PHE A 123 9.37 -9.66 0.01
CA PHE A 123 8.72 -9.18 -1.22
C PHE A 123 8.93 -10.20 -2.35
N ILE A 124 8.14 -11.28 -2.32
CA ILE A 124 8.28 -12.42 -3.23
C ILE A 124 7.20 -12.49 -4.31
N THR A 125 6.23 -11.58 -4.30
CA THR A 125 5.19 -11.50 -5.33
C THR A 125 5.63 -10.50 -6.40
N PRO A 126 5.93 -10.95 -7.63
CA PRO A 126 6.33 -10.06 -8.70
C PRO A 126 5.16 -9.21 -9.19
N VAL A 127 5.46 -7.97 -9.54
CA VAL A 127 4.55 -7.07 -10.24
C VAL A 127 5.03 -6.83 -11.67
N HIS A 128 4.09 -6.78 -12.61
CA HIS A 128 4.36 -6.50 -14.01
C HIS A 128 4.14 -5.01 -14.30
N ILE A 129 5.17 -4.37 -14.82
CA ILE A 129 5.15 -2.93 -15.14
C ILE A 129 4.95 -2.74 -16.65
N ASN A 130 4.06 -1.85 -17.02
CA ASN A 130 3.81 -1.48 -18.40
C ASN A 130 3.81 0.04 -18.54
N VAL A 131 4.19 0.55 -19.70
CA VAL A 131 4.06 1.96 -20.08
C VAL A 131 2.97 2.09 -21.12
N VAL A 132 2.10 3.08 -20.94
CA VAL A 132 1.05 3.43 -21.90
C VAL A 132 1.43 4.73 -22.60
N GLU A 133 1.56 4.67 -23.90
CA GLU A 133 1.78 5.83 -24.79
C GLU A 133 0.79 5.79 -25.94
N ASP A 134 0.03 6.87 -26.13
CA ASP A 134 -1.04 6.95 -27.14
C ASP A 134 -2.06 5.79 -27.10
N GLY A 135 -2.40 5.36 -25.88
CA GLY A 135 -3.36 4.27 -25.65
C GLY A 135 -2.82 2.86 -25.97
N LYS A 136 -1.51 2.72 -26.16
CA LYS A 136 -0.86 1.44 -26.41
C LYS A 136 0.03 1.06 -25.22
N SER A 137 -0.10 -0.19 -24.78
CA SER A 137 0.69 -0.76 -23.69
C SER A 137 1.98 -1.38 -24.21
N THR A 138 3.08 -1.16 -23.49
CA THR A 138 4.36 -1.80 -23.73
C THR A 138 4.95 -2.25 -22.40
N PRO A 139 5.30 -3.53 -22.22
CA PRO A 139 5.90 -4.01 -20.98
C PRO A 139 7.27 -3.39 -20.75
N VAL A 140 7.61 -3.21 -19.47
CA VAL A 140 8.96 -2.88 -19.00
C VAL A 140 9.61 -4.17 -18.55
N ASP A 141 10.52 -4.67 -19.35
CA ASP A 141 11.21 -5.93 -19.06
C ASP A 141 12.20 -5.75 -17.90
N TYR A 142 12.17 -6.69 -16.95
CA TYR A 142 13.17 -6.74 -15.89
C TYR A 142 14.55 -7.06 -16.45
N SER A 143 15.56 -6.44 -15.88
CA SER A 143 16.96 -6.85 -16.07
C SER A 143 17.73 -6.64 -14.78
N SER A 144 18.50 -7.64 -14.37
CA SER A 144 19.39 -7.53 -13.21
C SER A 144 20.42 -6.41 -13.35
N LYS A 145 20.72 -5.96 -14.58
CA LYS A 145 21.61 -4.82 -14.86
C LYS A 145 21.04 -3.46 -14.43
N MET A 146 19.71 -3.39 -14.20
CA MET A 146 19.04 -2.18 -13.69
C MET A 146 19.37 -1.92 -12.23
N PHE A 147 19.97 -2.89 -11.54
CA PHE A 147 20.24 -2.81 -10.12
C PHE A 147 21.73 -2.81 -9.80
N ASP A 148 22.07 -2.15 -8.69
CA ASP A 148 23.32 -2.30 -7.97
C ASP A 148 23.03 -3.16 -6.74
N TYR A 149 23.88 -4.16 -6.50
CA TYR A 149 23.66 -5.15 -5.45
C TYR A 149 24.51 -4.87 -4.21
N GLY A 150 25.36 -3.84 -4.25
CA GLY A 150 26.21 -3.42 -3.12
C GLY A 150 26.92 -4.59 -2.44
N ASP A 151 26.83 -4.63 -1.12
CA ASP A 151 27.43 -5.67 -0.27
C ASP A 151 26.46 -6.82 0.08
N SER A 152 25.35 -6.98 -0.64
CA SER A 152 24.30 -7.99 -0.39
C SER A 152 24.67 -9.43 -0.69
N HIS A 153 25.89 -9.69 -1.17
CA HIS A 153 26.35 -11.00 -1.62
C HIS A 153 25.57 -11.58 -2.82
N VAL A 154 24.59 -10.86 -3.37
CA VAL A 154 23.81 -11.29 -4.52
C VAL A 154 24.60 -11.08 -5.83
N ASN A 155 24.77 -12.14 -6.60
CA ASN A 155 25.33 -12.03 -7.94
C ASN A 155 24.22 -11.79 -8.97
N GLY A 156 24.00 -10.55 -9.37
CA GLY A 156 22.95 -10.19 -10.35
C GLY A 156 23.06 -10.93 -11.70
N LYS A 157 24.24 -11.43 -12.08
CA LYS A 157 24.42 -12.18 -13.33
C LYS A 157 23.85 -13.59 -13.28
N SER A 158 23.62 -14.13 -12.09
CA SER A 158 23.05 -15.47 -11.88
C SER A 158 21.54 -15.47 -11.68
N LEU A 159 20.91 -14.29 -11.65
CA LEU A 159 19.46 -14.16 -11.48
C LEU A 159 18.71 -14.45 -12.78
N PRO A 160 17.48 -14.97 -12.71
CA PRO A 160 16.60 -15.14 -13.86
C PRO A 160 16.36 -13.82 -14.60
N GLU A 161 16.23 -13.87 -15.91
CA GLU A 161 15.97 -12.68 -16.75
C GLU A 161 14.52 -12.22 -16.69
N ASP A 162 13.61 -13.05 -16.20
CA ASP A 162 12.15 -12.83 -16.10
C ASP A 162 11.64 -12.67 -14.66
N LEU A 163 12.53 -12.31 -13.73
CA LEU A 163 12.23 -12.26 -12.31
C LEU A 163 11.09 -11.26 -11.96
N GLY A 164 11.00 -10.13 -12.67
CA GLY A 164 10.04 -9.06 -12.38
C GLY A 164 10.53 -8.10 -11.30
N PHE A 165 9.62 -7.24 -10.84
CA PHE A 165 9.86 -6.20 -9.82
C PHE A 165 8.98 -6.45 -8.60
N ALA A 166 9.37 -5.94 -7.42
CA ALA A 166 8.53 -6.01 -6.22
C ALA A 166 7.55 -4.83 -6.11
N GLY A 167 7.79 -3.77 -6.85
CA GLY A 167 7.03 -2.54 -6.81
C GLY A 167 7.80 -1.38 -7.43
N PHE A 168 7.39 -0.15 -7.13
CA PHE A 168 7.99 1.04 -7.73
C PHE A 168 7.96 2.25 -6.81
N ARG A 169 8.81 3.24 -7.14
CA ARG A 169 8.84 4.58 -6.55
C ARG A 169 8.67 5.63 -7.65
N MET A 170 8.00 6.73 -7.33
CA MET A 170 7.88 7.89 -8.20
C MET A 170 8.64 9.08 -7.62
N GLN A 171 9.45 9.73 -8.46
CA GLN A 171 10.13 11.00 -8.16
C GLN A 171 9.48 12.12 -8.96
N TYR A 172 9.58 13.37 -8.48
CA TYR A 172 8.97 14.54 -9.12
C TYR A 172 9.87 15.79 -9.07
N GLY A 173 9.78 16.61 -10.11
CA GLY A 173 10.45 17.90 -10.19
C GLY A 173 11.92 17.77 -10.52
N THR A 174 12.76 18.37 -9.67
CA THR A 174 14.23 18.39 -9.82
C THR A 174 14.94 17.52 -8.78
N ASP A 175 14.21 17.04 -7.78
CA ASP A 175 14.74 16.14 -6.75
C ASP A 175 14.52 14.70 -7.17
N TRP A 176 15.52 14.13 -7.84
CA TRP A 176 15.52 12.74 -8.26
C TRP A 176 16.10 11.79 -7.20
N GLU A 177 16.50 12.33 -6.04
CA GLU A 177 17.04 11.55 -4.93
C GLU A 177 15.93 10.99 -4.04
N ARG A 178 14.84 11.76 -3.88
CA ARG A 178 13.72 11.43 -3.01
C ARG A 178 12.47 11.12 -3.81
N ASP A 179 11.82 10.06 -3.44
CA ASP A 179 10.53 9.68 -4.00
C ASP A 179 9.38 10.39 -3.26
N ILE A 180 8.31 10.63 -3.99
CA ILE A 180 7.07 11.23 -3.45
C ILE A 180 5.98 10.20 -3.20
N VAL A 181 6.05 9.04 -3.87
CA VAL A 181 5.10 7.93 -3.78
C VAL A 181 5.84 6.62 -3.94
N ALA A 182 5.46 5.61 -3.16
CA ALA A 182 5.96 4.24 -3.30
C ALA A 182 4.81 3.23 -3.22
N PHE A 183 4.85 2.22 -4.08
CA PHE A 183 3.99 1.04 -4.06
C PHE A 183 4.88 -0.18 -3.85
N LEU A 184 4.69 -0.89 -2.74
CA LEU A 184 5.51 -2.05 -2.39
C LEU A 184 4.78 -3.00 -1.45
N GLY A 185 4.71 -4.26 -1.83
CA GLY A 185 4.11 -5.33 -1.04
C GLY A 185 2.59 -5.36 -1.07
N ALA A 186 1.99 -6.50 -1.36
CA ALA A 186 0.55 -6.69 -1.49
C ALA A 186 -0.12 -5.54 -2.30
N SER A 187 -1.01 -4.77 -1.67
CA SER A 187 -1.60 -3.58 -2.29
C SER A 187 -1.28 -2.29 -1.51
N TYR A 188 -0.17 -2.29 -0.76
CA TYR A 188 0.25 -1.12 0.03
C TYR A 188 0.89 -0.05 -0.83
N PHE A 189 0.62 1.20 -0.46
CA PHE A 189 1.29 2.37 -1.02
C PHE A 189 1.36 3.51 0.01
N ARG A 190 2.34 4.37 -0.19
CA ARG A 190 2.63 5.52 0.67
C ARG A 190 2.91 6.74 -0.17
N ALA A 191 2.61 7.92 0.37
CA ALA A 191 3.09 9.18 -0.20
C ALA A 191 3.67 10.07 0.91
N VAL A 192 4.46 11.05 0.51
CA VAL A 192 5.04 12.03 1.42
C VAL A 192 4.19 13.30 1.46
N GLY A 193 4.32 14.08 2.55
CA GLY A 193 3.87 15.46 2.62
C GLY A 193 5.00 16.45 2.30
N ALA A 194 4.81 17.73 2.65
CA ALA A 194 5.78 18.81 2.42
C ALA A 194 7.16 18.55 3.04
N GLU A 195 7.18 17.89 4.19
CA GLU A 195 8.41 17.57 4.91
C GLU A 195 9.20 16.41 4.29
N MET A 196 8.70 15.85 3.17
CA MET A 196 9.31 14.71 2.46
C MET A 196 9.58 13.52 3.38
N GLN A 197 8.71 13.32 4.38
CA GLN A 197 8.73 12.22 5.32
C GLN A 197 7.58 11.27 5.04
N TYR A 198 7.85 9.96 5.02
CA TYR A 198 6.82 8.94 5.04
C TYR A 198 6.25 8.79 6.46
N GLY A 199 5.01 8.37 6.55
CA GLY A 199 4.33 7.98 7.78
C GLY A 199 3.40 6.80 7.49
N LEU A 200 2.12 6.99 7.76
CA LEU A 200 1.11 5.99 7.50
C LEU A 200 1.04 5.53 6.04
N SER A 201 0.45 4.35 5.85
CA SER A 201 0.22 3.72 4.54
C SER A 201 -1.25 3.74 4.16
N ALA A 202 -1.52 3.56 2.87
CA ALA A 202 -2.82 3.13 2.36
C ALA A 202 -2.70 1.74 1.73
N ARG A 203 -3.82 1.08 1.55
CA ARG A 203 -3.94 -0.19 0.82
C ARG A 203 -4.93 -0.05 -0.32
N GLY A 204 -4.81 -0.88 -1.34
CA GLY A 204 -5.86 -0.98 -2.36
C GLY A 204 -7.18 -1.38 -1.73
N LEU A 205 -7.19 -2.46 -0.95
CA LEU A 205 -8.39 -3.01 -0.32
C LEU A 205 -8.03 -3.73 0.98
N ALA A 206 -8.97 -3.78 1.93
CA ALA A 206 -8.90 -4.62 3.12
C ALA A 206 -10.06 -5.63 3.12
N ILE A 207 -9.77 -6.87 3.45
CA ILE A 207 -10.78 -7.94 3.50
C ILE A 207 -10.67 -8.68 4.82
N ASP A 208 -11.78 -8.72 5.55
CA ASP A 208 -11.93 -9.47 6.80
C ASP A 208 -10.93 -9.07 7.90
N THR A 209 -10.48 -7.80 7.88
CA THR A 209 -9.56 -7.25 8.88
C THR A 209 -10.15 -7.35 10.29
N ALA A 210 -9.33 -7.82 11.24
CA ALA A 210 -9.68 -7.96 12.65
C ALA A 210 -10.92 -8.84 12.91
N MET A 211 -11.11 -9.87 12.12
CA MET A 211 -12.11 -10.89 12.34
C MET A 211 -11.50 -12.14 13.02
N ASN A 212 -12.35 -13.05 13.50
CA ASN A 212 -11.89 -14.32 14.06
C ASN A 212 -11.57 -15.36 12.96
N LYS A 213 -10.87 -14.90 11.92
CA LYS A 213 -10.37 -15.67 10.77
C LYS A 213 -9.18 -14.91 10.17
N PRO A 214 -8.33 -15.57 9.37
CA PRO A 214 -7.23 -14.89 8.69
C PRO A 214 -7.72 -13.71 7.83
N GLU A 215 -7.01 -12.59 7.91
CA GLU A 215 -7.21 -11.47 7.00
C GLU A 215 -6.70 -11.85 5.61
N GLU A 216 -7.42 -11.44 4.56
CA GLU A 216 -6.99 -11.61 3.18
C GLU A 216 -6.32 -10.31 2.71
N PHE A 217 -5.16 -10.46 2.08
CA PHE A 217 -4.36 -9.34 1.55
C PHE A 217 -4.38 -9.37 0.01
N PRO A 218 -5.30 -8.64 -0.65
CA PRO A 218 -5.26 -8.49 -2.09
C PRO A 218 -3.95 -7.88 -2.56
N VAL A 219 -3.45 -8.34 -3.72
CA VAL A 219 -2.18 -7.89 -4.29
C VAL A 219 -2.40 -7.10 -5.58
N PHE A 220 -1.61 -6.05 -5.79
CA PHE A 220 -1.46 -5.47 -7.11
C PHE A 220 -0.49 -6.33 -7.92
N THR A 221 -0.98 -6.86 -9.04
CA THR A 221 -0.20 -7.77 -9.89
C THR A 221 0.41 -7.08 -11.11
N ASN A 222 -0.28 -6.08 -11.63
CA ASN A 222 0.14 -5.35 -12.82
C ASN A 222 -0.10 -3.86 -12.65
N PHE A 223 0.83 -3.07 -13.19
CA PHE A 223 0.70 -1.62 -13.27
C PHE A 223 0.89 -1.14 -14.71
N TRP A 224 0.14 -0.11 -15.08
CA TRP A 224 0.27 0.60 -16.36
C TRP A 224 0.48 2.08 -16.07
N PHE A 225 1.63 2.59 -16.48
CA PHE A 225 2.02 3.98 -16.28
C PHE A 225 1.74 4.77 -17.57
N GLU A 226 0.79 5.69 -17.51
CA GLU A 226 0.57 6.60 -18.63
C GLU A 226 1.75 7.57 -18.72
N LYS A 227 2.40 7.65 -19.89
CA LYS A 227 3.55 8.53 -20.07
C LYS A 227 3.11 9.99 -19.84
N PRO A 228 3.69 10.70 -18.86
CA PRO A 228 3.29 12.08 -18.57
C PRO A 228 3.59 13.00 -19.76
N LYS A 229 2.69 13.95 -20.00
CA LYS A 229 2.95 15.02 -20.97
C LYS A 229 4.05 15.95 -20.46
N PRO A 230 4.79 16.63 -21.35
CA PRO A 230 5.72 17.66 -20.95
C PRO A 230 5.04 18.72 -20.05
N ASN A 231 5.72 19.11 -18.97
CA ASN A 231 5.22 20.07 -17.97
C ASN A 231 3.92 19.65 -17.24
N SER A 232 3.50 18.40 -17.30
CA SER A 232 2.39 17.91 -16.48
C SER A 232 2.81 17.82 -15.01
N ASP A 233 1.96 18.34 -14.11
CA ASP A 233 2.08 18.17 -12.67
C ASP A 233 1.30 16.95 -12.15
N GLU A 234 0.76 16.12 -13.08
CA GLU A 234 -0.02 14.94 -12.80
C GLU A 234 0.50 13.74 -13.60
N VAL A 235 0.51 12.57 -12.99
CA VAL A 235 0.78 11.28 -13.62
C VAL A 235 -0.35 10.31 -13.33
N THR A 236 -0.78 9.56 -14.34
CA THR A 236 -1.81 8.51 -14.20
C THR A 236 -1.17 7.13 -14.16
N ILE A 237 -1.58 6.33 -13.18
CA ILE A 237 -1.18 4.93 -13.03
C ILE A 237 -2.44 4.10 -12.91
N TYR A 238 -2.49 2.99 -13.62
CA TYR A 238 -3.53 1.99 -13.44
C TYR A 238 -2.96 0.75 -12.78
N ALA A 239 -3.78 0.02 -12.03
CA ALA A 239 -3.38 -1.22 -11.38
C ALA A 239 -4.48 -2.28 -11.45
N LEU A 240 -4.05 -3.53 -11.66
CA LEU A 240 -4.89 -4.72 -11.50
C LEU A 240 -4.66 -5.28 -10.09
N LEU A 241 -5.74 -5.39 -9.34
CA LEU A 241 -5.75 -6.02 -8.03
C LEU A 241 -6.35 -7.42 -8.15
N ASP A 242 -5.75 -8.39 -7.49
CA ASP A 242 -6.22 -9.78 -7.48
C ASP A 242 -6.08 -10.43 -6.11
N SER A 243 -7.05 -11.28 -5.77
CA SER A 243 -7.03 -12.12 -4.57
C SER A 243 -8.07 -13.24 -4.65
N ASP A 244 -8.11 -14.11 -3.64
CA ASP A 244 -9.04 -15.23 -3.59
C ASP A 244 -10.51 -14.79 -3.61
N SER A 245 -10.86 -13.66 -2.99
CA SER A 245 -12.25 -13.19 -2.86
C SER A 245 -12.64 -12.11 -3.86
N VAL A 246 -11.70 -11.40 -4.50
CA VAL A 246 -12.03 -10.24 -5.34
C VAL A 246 -10.94 -9.93 -6.35
N THR A 247 -11.35 -9.36 -7.48
CA THR A 247 -10.47 -8.65 -8.41
C THR A 247 -10.84 -7.18 -8.47
N GLY A 248 -9.90 -6.34 -8.88
CA GLY A 248 -10.14 -4.91 -8.97
C GLY A 248 -9.35 -4.22 -10.07
N ALA A 249 -9.96 -3.22 -10.68
CA ALA A 249 -9.31 -2.28 -11.57
C ALA A 249 -9.22 -0.92 -10.89
N TYR A 250 -8.00 -0.40 -10.79
CA TYR A 250 -7.68 0.88 -10.14
C TYR A 250 -7.13 1.87 -11.16
N ARG A 251 -7.48 3.14 -10.97
CA ARG A 251 -6.83 4.28 -11.60
C ARG A 251 -6.42 5.25 -10.51
N PHE A 252 -5.18 5.66 -10.53
CA PHE A 252 -4.59 6.66 -9.66
C PHE A 252 -4.15 7.86 -10.51
N ASP A 253 -4.73 9.03 -10.29
CA ASP A 253 -4.24 10.28 -10.83
C ASP A 253 -3.48 11.02 -9.70
N ILE A 254 -2.17 11.07 -9.80
CA ILE A 254 -1.27 11.54 -8.75
C ILE A 254 -0.76 12.92 -9.13
N LYS A 255 -1.04 13.90 -8.28
CA LYS A 255 -0.59 15.28 -8.41
C LYS A 255 0.32 15.64 -7.26
N ALA A 256 1.59 15.92 -7.57
CA ALA A 256 2.56 16.37 -6.59
C ALA A 256 2.19 17.76 -6.05
N GLY A 257 2.49 18.02 -4.78
CA GLY A 257 2.20 19.29 -4.13
C GLY A 257 2.04 19.14 -2.62
N GLU A 258 1.57 20.21 -1.97
CA GLU A 258 1.21 20.22 -0.57
C GLU A 258 -0.26 20.67 -0.42
N PRO A 259 -1.16 19.74 -0.05
CA PRO A 259 -0.93 18.30 0.09
C PRO A 259 -0.66 17.62 -1.26
N LEU A 260 0.05 16.47 -1.25
CA LEU A 260 0.06 15.57 -2.39
C LEU A 260 -1.36 15.01 -2.55
N LYS A 261 -1.92 15.18 -3.74
CA LYS A 261 -3.27 14.72 -4.05
C LYS A 261 -3.23 13.50 -4.95
N MET A 262 -3.99 12.48 -4.58
CA MET A 262 -4.19 11.28 -5.40
C MET A 262 -5.69 11.05 -5.56
N ARG A 263 -6.21 11.15 -6.79
CA ARG A 263 -7.56 10.70 -7.12
C ARG A 263 -7.52 9.21 -7.42
N VAL A 264 -8.45 8.45 -6.85
CA VAL A 264 -8.57 7.01 -7.05
C VAL A 264 -9.95 6.68 -7.57
N ASP A 265 -10.01 5.99 -8.70
CA ASP A 265 -11.22 5.38 -9.22
C ASP A 265 -11.07 3.86 -9.16
N VAL A 266 -12.03 3.17 -8.57
CA VAL A 266 -11.98 1.72 -8.28
C VAL A 266 -13.21 1.02 -8.82
N ALA A 267 -12.99 -0.11 -9.50
CA ALA A 267 -14.03 -1.06 -9.84
C ALA A 267 -13.66 -2.43 -9.27
N LEU A 268 -14.47 -2.98 -8.37
CA LEU A 268 -14.25 -4.27 -7.71
C LEU A 268 -15.27 -5.30 -8.21
N TYR A 269 -14.80 -6.53 -8.37
CA TYR A 269 -15.59 -7.68 -8.85
C TYR A 269 -15.38 -8.86 -7.89
N PRO A 270 -16.31 -9.06 -6.92
CA PRO A 270 -16.21 -10.18 -5.98
C PRO A 270 -16.31 -11.54 -6.65
N ARG A 271 -15.40 -12.45 -6.28
CA ARG A 271 -15.46 -13.90 -6.60
C ARG A 271 -16.26 -14.70 -5.59
N LYS A 272 -16.24 -14.25 -4.35
CA LYS A 272 -16.88 -14.88 -3.20
C LYS A 272 -17.66 -13.84 -2.42
N GLU A 273 -18.50 -14.30 -1.50
CA GLU A 273 -19.08 -13.47 -0.47
C GLU A 273 -17.97 -12.93 0.45
N ILE A 274 -18.00 -11.63 0.72
CA ILE A 274 -17.06 -10.94 1.62
C ILE A 274 -17.84 -10.39 2.80
N GLU A 275 -17.50 -10.84 3.99
CA GLU A 275 -18.21 -10.45 5.21
C GLU A 275 -17.84 -9.03 5.64
N ARG A 276 -16.57 -8.63 5.46
CA ARG A 276 -16.08 -7.29 5.81
C ARG A 276 -15.19 -6.75 4.69
N LEU A 277 -15.75 -5.84 3.92
CA LEU A 277 -15.02 -5.14 2.85
C LEU A 277 -14.55 -3.78 3.35
N GLY A 278 -13.25 -3.53 3.35
CA GLY A 278 -12.66 -2.23 3.67
C GLY A 278 -12.27 -1.46 2.41
N VAL A 279 -13.00 -0.37 2.12
CA VAL A 279 -12.74 0.54 1.00
C VAL A 279 -11.88 1.70 1.48
N ALA A 280 -10.92 2.13 0.65
CA ALA A 280 -9.94 3.18 0.97
C ALA A 280 -9.25 2.97 2.33
N PRO A 281 -8.64 1.79 2.57
CA PRO A 281 -8.06 1.49 3.87
C PRO A 281 -6.77 2.26 4.11
N LEU A 282 -6.66 2.77 5.35
CA LEU A 282 -5.51 3.46 5.92
C LEU A 282 -4.88 2.55 6.95
N THR A 283 -3.56 2.52 7.00
CA THR A 283 -2.80 1.73 7.97
C THR A 283 -1.75 2.61 8.62
N SER A 284 -1.71 2.64 9.96
CA SER A 284 -0.83 3.50 10.74
C SER A 284 -0.29 2.77 11.96
N MET A 285 0.60 3.42 12.68
CA MET A 285 1.16 2.93 13.93
C MET A 285 0.82 3.90 15.07
N TYR A 286 0.40 3.34 16.21
CA TYR A 286 0.26 4.04 17.47
C TYR A 286 0.70 3.14 18.62
N MET A 287 1.83 3.45 19.22
CA MET A 287 2.37 2.70 20.35
C MET A 287 2.15 3.46 21.67
N ILE A 288 2.50 4.73 21.72
CA ILE A 288 2.45 5.58 22.91
C ILE A 288 2.07 7.00 22.49
N GLY A 289 1.10 7.60 23.19
CA GLY A 289 0.75 9.01 23.07
C GLY A 289 0.55 9.67 24.44
N GLU A 290 0.07 10.91 24.47
CA GLU A 290 -0.05 11.68 25.70
C GLU A 290 -0.86 10.96 26.78
N ASN A 291 -1.88 10.20 26.40
CA ASN A 291 -2.77 9.47 27.31
C ASN A 291 -2.10 8.24 27.94
N ASP A 292 -1.02 7.73 27.34
CA ASP A 292 -0.35 6.48 27.71
C ASP A 292 0.95 6.72 28.52
N ARG A 293 1.38 7.96 28.71
CA ARG A 293 2.64 8.34 29.36
C ARG A 293 2.87 7.68 30.74
N ARG A 294 1.81 7.41 31.47
CA ARG A 294 1.90 6.81 32.81
C ARG A 294 2.34 5.35 32.80
N THR A 295 2.17 4.66 31.69
CA THR A 295 2.50 3.25 31.49
C THR A 295 3.69 3.06 30.58
N ASN A 296 4.26 4.15 30.05
CA ASN A 296 5.37 4.14 29.13
C ASN A 296 6.71 3.93 29.87
N TYR A 297 7.52 3.02 29.35
CA TYR A 297 8.88 2.75 29.80
C TYR A 297 9.94 3.24 28.79
N ASP A 298 9.53 3.80 27.64
CA ASP A 298 10.41 4.42 26.66
C ASP A 298 10.79 5.84 27.14
N TRP A 299 11.98 6.30 26.79
CA TRP A 299 12.44 7.66 27.10
C TRP A 299 11.73 8.72 26.22
N ARG A 300 11.24 8.30 25.03
CA ARG A 300 10.47 9.16 24.15
C ARG A 300 9.05 9.33 24.71
N PRO A 301 8.53 10.57 24.79
CA PRO A 301 7.20 10.81 25.33
C PRO A 301 6.07 10.20 24.49
N GLU A 302 6.22 10.23 23.15
CA GLU A 302 5.24 9.75 22.19
C GLU A 302 5.89 8.99 21.04
N ILE A 303 5.20 7.96 20.54
CA ILE A 303 5.65 7.09 19.45
C ILE A 303 4.42 6.72 18.62
N HIS A 304 4.14 7.49 17.57
CA HIS A 304 3.00 7.23 16.68
C HIS A 304 3.09 7.98 15.35
N ASP A 305 2.48 7.41 14.31
CA ASP A 305 2.35 8.01 12.99
C ASP A 305 1.09 8.87 12.86
N SER A 306 0.12 8.64 13.73
CA SER A 306 -1.15 9.36 13.75
C SER A 306 -1.68 9.46 15.18
N ASP A 307 -2.24 10.63 15.54
CA ASP A 307 -2.88 10.87 16.83
C ASP A 307 -4.30 10.32 16.91
N GLY A 308 -5.04 10.42 15.80
CA GLY A 308 -6.45 10.14 15.82
C GLY A 308 -7.10 9.95 14.48
N LEU A 309 -8.28 9.34 14.53
CA LEU A 309 -9.22 9.27 13.43
C LEU A 309 -10.12 10.50 13.43
N GLU A 310 -10.10 11.28 12.35
CA GLU A 310 -11.02 12.37 12.11
C GLU A 310 -12.06 11.97 11.07
N MET A 311 -13.31 12.35 11.28
CA MET A 311 -14.42 12.04 10.37
C MET A 311 -15.30 13.26 10.16
N LEU A 312 -15.71 13.49 8.90
CA LEU A 312 -16.77 14.40 8.52
C LEU A 312 -17.94 13.57 7.99
N THR A 313 -18.99 13.49 8.77
CA THR A 313 -20.15 12.64 8.45
C THR A 313 -21.00 13.22 7.32
N GLY A 314 -21.86 12.39 6.73
CA GLY A 314 -22.80 12.80 5.69
C GLY A 314 -23.73 13.94 6.10
N ASN A 315 -24.10 14.04 7.37
CA ASN A 315 -24.93 15.13 7.93
C ASN A 315 -24.13 16.38 8.32
N GLY A 316 -22.77 16.35 8.19
CA GLY A 316 -21.90 17.50 8.47
C GLY A 316 -21.38 17.58 9.91
N GLU A 317 -21.51 16.52 10.69
CA GLU A 317 -20.89 16.42 12.01
C GLU A 317 -19.40 16.09 11.89
N TRP A 318 -18.57 16.77 12.69
CA TRP A 318 -17.16 16.45 12.86
C TRP A 318 -16.97 15.60 14.10
N ILE A 319 -16.30 14.46 13.93
CA ILE A 319 -15.96 13.52 14.99
C ILE A 319 -14.44 13.38 15.04
N TRP A 320 -13.89 13.48 16.25
CA TRP A 320 -12.50 13.17 16.55
C TRP A 320 -12.42 11.98 17.49
N ARG A 321 -11.67 10.97 17.11
CA ARG A 321 -11.43 9.78 17.93
C ARG A 321 -9.92 9.63 18.14
N PRO A 322 -9.40 9.98 19.33
CA PRO A 322 -8.00 9.70 19.67
C PRO A 322 -7.70 8.23 19.52
N LEU A 323 -6.53 7.89 18.97
CA LEU A 323 -6.04 6.53 18.91
C LEU A 323 -5.55 6.06 20.28
N GLY A 324 -5.33 4.79 20.42
CA GLY A 324 -4.78 4.18 21.60
C GLY A 324 -4.16 2.81 21.29
N ASN A 325 -3.28 2.37 22.20
CA ASN A 325 -2.72 1.05 22.16
C ASN A 325 -3.39 0.20 23.25
N PRO A 326 -4.46 -0.54 22.94
CA PRO A 326 -5.25 -1.26 23.92
C PRO A 326 -4.56 -2.57 24.33
N GLU A 327 -4.91 -3.10 25.51
CA GLU A 327 -4.44 -4.43 25.97
C GLU A 327 -5.03 -5.59 25.13
N GLN A 328 -6.16 -5.36 24.47
CA GLN A 328 -6.85 -6.35 23.62
C GLN A 328 -7.31 -5.65 22.35
N LEU A 329 -7.45 -6.41 21.26
CA LEU A 329 -7.99 -5.93 20.00
C LEU A 329 -9.26 -5.08 20.24
N ARG A 330 -9.25 -3.83 19.78
CA ARG A 330 -10.39 -2.94 19.83
C ARG A 330 -10.90 -2.70 18.41
N PHE A 331 -12.20 -2.84 18.25
CA PHE A 331 -12.91 -2.59 17.01
C PHE A 331 -14.05 -1.61 17.26
N ASN A 332 -14.09 -0.53 16.48
CA ASN A 332 -15.15 0.48 16.52
C ASN A 332 -15.72 0.69 15.13
N ALA A 333 -17.04 0.87 15.04
CA ALA A 333 -17.75 1.17 13.80
C ALA A 333 -18.61 2.42 13.99
N TYR A 334 -18.36 3.44 13.18
CA TYR A 334 -19.08 4.71 13.17
C TYR A 334 -20.03 4.72 11.98
N MET A 335 -21.31 4.42 12.26
CA MET A 335 -22.35 4.30 11.24
C MET A 335 -22.63 5.64 10.59
N ASP A 336 -22.68 5.67 9.26
CA ASP A 336 -22.95 6.88 8.49
C ASP A 336 -23.67 6.56 7.17
N ASN A 337 -24.08 7.60 6.48
CA ASN A 337 -24.66 7.54 5.14
C ASN A 337 -24.04 8.66 4.29
N ASN A 338 -23.35 8.28 3.21
CA ASN A 338 -22.62 9.19 2.36
C ASN A 338 -21.60 10.04 3.15
N PRO A 339 -20.56 9.43 3.73
CA PRO A 339 -19.54 10.16 4.46
C PRO A 339 -18.89 11.22 3.57
N LYS A 340 -18.59 12.38 4.14
CA LYS A 340 -17.91 13.48 3.41
C LYS A 340 -16.40 13.39 3.52
N GLY A 341 -15.90 12.64 4.51
CA GLY A 341 -14.48 12.35 4.63
C GLY A 341 -14.12 11.66 5.94
N PHE A 342 -12.96 11.01 5.91
CA PHE A 342 -12.32 10.45 7.10
C PHE A 342 -10.81 10.37 6.88
N GLY A 343 -10.05 10.36 7.97
CA GLY A 343 -8.59 10.26 7.84
C GLY A 343 -7.90 9.99 9.15
N LEU A 344 -6.69 9.48 9.06
CA LEU A 344 -5.76 9.35 10.17
C LEU A 344 -4.85 10.57 10.19
N MET A 345 -4.88 11.30 11.30
CA MET A 345 -4.29 12.63 11.41
C MET A 345 -3.15 12.63 12.42
N GLN A 346 -2.04 13.25 12.06
CA GLN A 346 -0.93 13.57 12.96
C GLN A 346 -0.99 15.06 13.28
N ARG A 347 -1.62 15.41 14.41
CA ARG A 347 -1.86 16.81 14.79
C ARG A 347 -0.70 17.41 15.58
N ASP A 348 -0.09 16.62 16.45
CA ASP A 348 1.08 17.05 17.21
C ASP A 348 2.30 17.13 16.30
N ARG A 349 2.88 18.33 16.22
CA ARG A 349 4.01 18.67 15.35
C ARG A 349 5.20 19.20 16.16
N ASN A 350 5.16 19.03 17.48
CA ASN A 350 6.24 19.49 18.35
C ASN A 350 7.28 18.39 18.54
N PHE A 351 8.51 18.64 18.08
CA PHE A 351 9.62 17.71 18.26
C PHE A 351 9.85 17.30 19.73
N ASP A 352 9.66 18.25 20.68
CA ASP A 352 9.86 17.98 22.11
C ASP A 352 8.87 16.94 22.68
N HIS A 353 7.79 16.64 21.95
CA HIS A 353 6.84 15.61 22.36
C HIS A 353 7.25 14.21 21.89
N TYR A 354 8.12 14.09 20.89
CA TYR A 354 8.63 12.81 20.36
C TYR A 354 10.07 12.54 20.75
N LEU A 355 10.92 13.57 20.69
CA LEU A 355 12.37 13.50 20.96
C LEU A 355 13.11 12.48 20.09
N ASP A 356 12.61 12.19 18.89
CA ASP A 356 13.15 11.20 17.97
C ASP A 356 13.72 11.86 16.73
N ASP A 357 15.06 11.94 16.63
CA ASP A 357 15.78 12.51 15.49
C ASP A 357 16.16 11.47 14.42
N GLY A 358 15.69 10.23 14.56
CA GLY A 358 15.90 9.14 13.60
C GLY A 358 14.74 8.96 12.63
N VAL A 359 13.49 9.01 13.15
CA VAL A 359 12.27 8.70 12.37
C VAL A 359 11.30 9.86 12.24
N PHE A 360 11.50 10.97 12.95
CA PHE A 360 10.82 12.26 12.77
C PHE A 360 9.28 12.16 12.75
N TYR A 361 8.68 11.61 13.80
CA TYR A 361 7.22 11.46 13.89
C TYR A 361 6.46 12.77 13.69
N GLU A 362 6.98 13.90 14.20
CA GLU A 362 6.40 15.23 14.06
C GLU A 362 6.26 15.71 12.62
N LYS A 363 7.02 15.11 11.68
CA LYS A 363 7.02 15.45 10.24
C LYS A 363 6.15 14.55 9.40
N ARG A 364 5.61 13.46 9.97
CA ARG A 364 4.81 12.48 9.23
C ARG A 364 3.48 13.07 8.77
N PRO A 365 3.05 12.80 7.52
CA PRO A 365 1.85 13.42 6.98
C PRO A 365 0.56 12.87 7.59
N HIS A 366 -0.53 13.62 7.50
CA HIS A 366 -1.89 13.09 7.57
C HIS A 366 -2.22 12.31 6.31
N LEU A 367 -3.27 11.49 6.37
CA LEU A 367 -3.95 11.00 5.19
C LEU A 367 -5.46 11.17 5.37
N TRP A 368 -6.05 11.99 4.50
CA TRP A 368 -7.47 12.25 4.44
C TRP A 368 -8.08 11.65 3.19
N ILE A 369 -9.19 10.93 3.34
CA ILE A 369 -10.03 10.39 2.27
C ILE A 369 -11.25 11.30 2.10
N GLU A 370 -11.49 11.75 0.88
CA GLU A 370 -12.67 12.50 0.49
C GLU A 370 -13.45 11.68 -0.56
N PRO A 371 -14.57 11.06 -0.19
CA PRO A 371 -15.43 10.35 -1.14
C PRO A 371 -15.92 11.24 -2.28
N ILE A 372 -16.01 10.67 -3.47
CA ILE A 372 -16.60 11.31 -4.65
C ILE A 372 -17.87 10.55 -5.02
N GLY A 373 -18.99 11.27 -5.07
CA GLY A 373 -20.31 10.66 -5.27
C GLY A 373 -20.87 10.04 -4.00
N ASP A 374 -21.91 9.23 -4.16
CA ASP A 374 -22.64 8.62 -3.04
C ASP A 374 -22.05 7.24 -2.72
N TRP A 375 -21.52 7.07 -1.51
CA TRP A 375 -21.02 5.78 -1.00
C TRP A 375 -22.11 4.98 -0.27
N GLY A 376 -23.29 5.57 -0.07
CA GLY A 376 -24.44 4.93 0.54
C GLY A 376 -24.31 4.77 2.06
N LYS A 377 -25.06 3.80 2.60
CA LYS A 377 -25.01 3.44 4.01
C LYS A 377 -23.80 2.54 4.29
N GLY A 378 -23.19 2.74 5.46
CA GLY A 378 -22.06 1.94 5.92
C GLY A 378 -21.51 2.44 7.23
N SER A 379 -20.23 2.22 7.45
CA SER A 379 -19.52 2.72 8.64
C SER A 379 -18.05 3.00 8.32
N VAL A 380 -17.50 4.04 8.92
CA VAL A 380 -16.05 4.14 9.09
C VAL A 380 -15.67 3.20 10.22
N GLN A 381 -14.79 2.26 9.97
CA GLN A 381 -14.34 1.28 10.95
C GLN A 381 -12.91 1.60 11.37
N LEU A 382 -12.64 1.48 12.67
CA LEU A 382 -11.34 1.66 13.29
C LEU A 382 -10.95 0.38 14.03
N VAL A 383 -9.80 -0.16 13.69
CA VAL A 383 -9.16 -1.30 14.33
C VAL A 383 -7.91 -0.83 15.03
N GLU A 384 -7.79 -1.15 16.32
CA GLU A 384 -6.61 -0.88 17.14
C GLU A 384 -6.11 -2.21 17.71
N ILE A 385 -4.92 -2.65 17.27
CA ILE A 385 -4.31 -3.93 17.63
C ILE A 385 -3.27 -3.67 18.73
N PRO A 386 -3.19 -4.48 19.80
CA PRO A 386 -2.13 -4.35 20.79
C PRO A 386 -0.74 -4.50 20.17
N THR A 387 0.18 -3.59 20.50
CA THR A 387 1.59 -3.71 20.10
C THR A 387 2.56 -3.27 21.19
N LEU A 388 3.75 -3.84 21.17
CA LEU A 388 4.92 -3.43 21.94
C LEU A 388 6.09 -3.05 21.00
N ASP A 389 5.80 -2.95 19.70
CA ASP A 389 6.79 -2.73 18.64
C ASP A 389 6.33 -1.59 17.73
N GLU A 390 7.14 -0.53 17.66
CA GLU A 390 6.87 0.65 16.82
C GLU A 390 6.98 0.37 15.31
N THR A 391 7.56 -0.76 14.93
CA THR A 391 7.63 -1.17 13.52
C THR A 391 6.37 -1.91 13.06
N PHE A 392 5.42 -2.14 13.97
CA PHE A 392 4.17 -2.85 13.69
C PHE A 392 3.02 -1.85 13.44
N ASP A 393 2.54 -1.78 12.21
CA ASP A 393 1.35 -1.01 11.84
C ASP A 393 0.11 -1.60 12.52
N ASN A 394 -0.24 -1.10 13.69
CA ASN A 394 -1.31 -1.64 14.55
C ASN A 394 -2.65 -0.93 14.44
N ILE A 395 -2.77 0.08 13.60
CA ILE A 395 -3.98 0.87 13.37
C ILE A 395 -4.47 0.66 11.95
N VAL A 396 -5.76 0.33 11.79
CA VAL A 396 -6.40 0.27 10.46
C VAL A 396 -7.72 1.03 10.49
N ALA A 397 -7.95 1.90 9.50
CA ALA A 397 -9.23 2.59 9.33
C ALA A 397 -9.70 2.46 7.87
N TYR A 398 -11.00 2.25 7.65
CA TYR A 398 -11.58 2.09 6.31
C TYR A 398 -13.08 2.33 6.31
N TRP A 399 -13.66 2.52 5.13
CA TRP A 399 -15.10 2.49 4.93
C TRP A 399 -15.58 1.06 4.69
N ASN A 400 -16.57 0.62 5.45
CA ASN A 400 -17.26 -0.65 5.24
C ASN A 400 -18.71 -0.39 4.79
N PRO A 401 -19.08 -0.73 3.54
CA PRO A 401 -20.44 -0.57 3.04
C PRO A 401 -21.42 -1.52 3.78
N ALA A 402 -22.64 -1.06 4.00
CA ALA A 402 -23.67 -1.86 4.69
C ALA A 402 -24.35 -2.90 3.78
N GLN A 403 -24.12 -2.84 2.46
CA GLN A 403 -24.66 -3.81 1.51
C GLN A 403 -23.92 -5.13 1.57
N ASP A 404 -24.62 -6.22 1.33
CA ASP A 404 -24.00 -7.53 1.16
C ASP A 404 -23.09 -7.54 -0.08
N ILE A 405 -21.90 -8.10 0.08
CA ILE A 405 -20.91 -8.22 -0.99
C ILE A 405 -20.93 -9.66 -1.50
N VAL A 406 -21.47 -9.86 -2.69
CA VAL A 406 -21.68 -11.20 -3.26
C VAL A 406 -21.12 -11.29 -4.68
N PRO A 407 -20.80 -12.50 -5.17
CA PRO A 407 -20.27 -12.72 -6.52
C PRO A 407 -21.16 -12.11 -7.61
N GLY A 408 -20.49 -11.61 -8.67
CA GLY A 408 -21.18 -11.05 -9.84
C GLY A 408 -21.57 -9.59 -9.72
N GLN A 409 -21.38 -8.95 -8.57
CA GLN A 409 -21.53 -7.50 -8.42
C GLN A 409 -20.38 -6.76 -9.09
N GLU A 410 -20.66 -5.51 -9.50
CA GLU A 410 -19.67 -4.49 -9.81
C GLU A 410 -19.80 -3.38 -8.76
N LEU A 411 -18.74 -3.18 -7.96
CA LEU A 411 -18.71 -2.16 -6.93
C LEU A 411 -17.82 -1.02 -7.41
N LEU A 412 -18.36 0.19 -7.50
CA LEU A 412 -17.65 1.36 -8.00
C LEU A 412 -17.45 2.37 -6.87
N TYR A 413 -16.21 2.76 -6.64
CA TYR A 413 -15.86 3.81 -5.69
C TYR A 413 -14.91 4.81 -6.34
N SER A 414 -15.11 6.08 -6.02
CA SER A 414 -14.18 7.14 -6.38
C SER A 414 -13.90 7.99 -5.15
N TYR A 415 -12.65 8.42 -4.96
CA TYR A 415 -12.26 9.27 -3.85
C TYR A 415 -10.96 10.03 -4.14
N ASN A 416 -10.78 11.13 -3.43
CA ASN A 416 -9.50 11.82 -3.34
C ASN A 416 -8.78 11.39 -2.05
N MET A 417 -7.48 11.26 -2.14
CA MET A 417 -6.55 11.08 -1.02
C MET A 417 -5.65 12.31 -0.94
N TYR A 418 -5.43 12.79 0.29
CA TYR A 418 -4.58 13.95 0.52
C TYR A 418 -3.55 13.61 1.59
N TRP A 419 -2.27 13.53 1.18
CA TRP A 419 -1.14 13.44 2.09
C TRP A 419 -0.57 14.83 2.32
N GLY A 420 -0.51 15.28 3.56
CA GLY A 420 0.01 16.60 3.86
C GLY A 420 0.08 16.90 5.35
N SER A 421 0.53 18.10 5.67
CA SER A 421 0.63 18.58 7.05
C SER A 421 -0.66 19.21 7.57
N ASP A 422 -1.57 19.57 6.67
CA ASP A 422 -2.88 20.16 6.97
C ASP A 422 -4.02 19.33 6.35
N ALA A 423 -5.13 19.17 7.07
CA ALA A 423 -6.33 18.59 6.50
C ALA A 423 -6.87 19.49 5.36
N PRO A 424 -7.29 18.91 4.23
CA PRO A 424 -7.76 19.70 3.08
C PRO A 424 -9.07 20.43 3.37
N VAL A 425 -9.82 19.94 4.37
CA VAL A 425 -11.08 20.54 4.83
C VAL A 425 -10.92 20.89 6.28
N LYS A 426 -11.14 22.17 6.62
CA LYS A 426 -11.08 22.66 8.01
C LYS A 426 -12.48 22.81 8.58
N SER A 427 -12.68 22.33 9.79
CA SER A 427 -13.97 22.39 10.48
C SER A 427 -14.44 23.83 10.79
N GLY A 428 -13.53 24.80 10.78
CA GLY A 428 -13.80 26.18 11.28
C GLY A 428 -14.03 26.25 12.79
N LYS A 429 -13.89 25.13 13.51
CA LYS A 429 -14.01 25.03 14.97
C LYS A 429 -12.62 24.96 15.60
N ALA A 430 -12.56 25.24 16.91
CA ALA A 430 -11.34 24.97 17.68
C ALA A 430 -11.03 23.47 17.67
N THR A 431 -9.76 23.14 17.48
CA THR A 431 -9.26 21.76 17.50
C THR A 431 -8.18 21.64 18.57
N VAL A 432 -8.18 20.53 19.29
CA VAL A 432 -7.08 20.18 20.19
C VAL A 432 -5.88 19.79 19.32
N GLN A 433 -4.75 20.41 19.56
CA GLN A 433 -3.49 20.09 18.84
C GLN A 433 -2.67 19.05 19.60
N SER A 434 -2.59 19.16 20.92
CA SER A 434 -1.95 18.21 21.82
C SER A 434 -2.63 18.24 23.19
N THR A 435 -2.47 17.25 24.03
CA THR A 435 -3.07 17.14 25.36
C THR A 435 -2.07 17.03 26.51
#